data_baf95dee230f9daf2d59da6d6e0c762e
#
_entry.id   baf95dee230f9daf2d59da6d6e0c762e
#
_cell.length_a   1.000
_cell.length_b   1.000
_cell.length_c   1.000
_cell.angle_alpha   90.00
_cell.angle_beta   90.00
_cell.angle_gamma   90.00
#
_symmetry.space_group_name_H-M   'P 1'
#
loop_
_entity.id
_entity.type
_entity.pdbx_description
1 polymer ?
#
loop_
_entity_poly.entity_id
_entity_poly.type
_entity_poly.pdbx_seq_one_letter_code
_entity_poly.pdbx_strand_id
1 'polypeptide(L)'
;MKGLLILLVIAALLVSGCTSTVNAPPAGDKCDGITCRAVSDTESNQGGQLTPVADKVEVFHFHGTHQYYSCITVGSLAEKTVNTYFKDELDSGKIVFGHINGELPENSDLVAKYGVTSASLWIGTYINGTFHKEENVNVWYKISNEADYLQYLKGIIEKRLKGVLE
;
A
#
# COMPACT_ATOMS: atom_id res chain seq x y z
N MET A 1 22.23 35.58 27.56
CA MET A 1 21.37 36.03 28.70
C MET A 1 19.96 36.21 28.15
N LYS A 2 19.06 35.45 28.58
CA LYS A 2 17.61 35.52 28.71
C LYS A 2 17.02 34.14 28.45
N GLY A 3 16.80 33.46 29.56
CA GLY A 3 16.07 32.19 29.60
C GLY A 3 14.60 32.46 29.38
N LEU A 4 13.95 31.45 28.77
CA LEU A 4 12.50 31.37 28.72
C LEU A 4 12.06 30.05 29.36
N LEU A 5 11.42 30.18 30.51
CA LEU A 5 10.73 29.11 31.21
C LEU A 5 9.61 28.55 30.35
N ILE A 6 9.60 27.23 30.10
CA ILE A 6 8.44 26.54 29.58
C ILE A 6 7.73 25.85 30.71
N LEU A 7 6.52 26.31 31.02
CA LEU A 7 5.59 25.76 32.00
C LEU A 7 5.09 24.37 31.52
N LEU A 8 5.34 23.34 32.32
CA LEU A 8 4.72 22.03 32.21
C LEU A 8 3.29 22.12 32.77
N VAL A 9 2.27 21.92 31.93
CA VAL A 9 0.90 21.69 32.36
C VAL A 9 0.63 20.19 32.23
N ILE A 10 0.60 19.53 33.40
CA ILE A 10 0.17 18.12 33.51
C ILE A 10 -1.35 18.13 33.69
N ALA A 11 -2.08 17.66 32.67
CA ALA A 11 -3.51 17.39 32.79
C ALA A 11 -3.73 15.89 33.05
N ALA A 12 -4.09 15.57 34.29
CA ALA A 12 -4.56 14.23 34.65
C ALA A 12 -6.00 14.04 34.17
N LEU A 13 -6.24 13.06 33.27
CA LEU A 13 -7.58 12.62 32.89
C LEU A 13 -7.91 11.30 33.58
N LEU A 14 -8.93 11.36 34.43
CA LEU A 14 -9.52 10.26 35.17
C LEU A 14 -10.19 9.25 34.24
N VAL A 15 -9.82 7.98 34.42
CA VAL A 15 -10.43 6.82 33.75
C VAL A 15 -11.76 6.52 34.47
N SER A 16 -12.87 6.68 33.74
CA SER A 16 -14.20 6.22 34.18
C SER A 16 -14.44 4.83 33.62
N GLY A 17 -14.42 3.81 34.47
CA GLY A 17 -14.72 2.44 34.13
C GLY A 17 -16.24 2.24 33.93
N CYS A 18 -16.64 1.67 32.80
CA CYS A 18 -17.98 1.12 32.57
C CYS A 18 -17.94 -0.39 32.80
N THR A 19 -18.52 -0.83 33.91
CA THR A 19 -18.83 -2.25 34.16
C THR A 19 -20.15 -2.59 33.48
N SER A 20 -20.09 -3.43 32.45
CA SER A 20 -21.29 -4.00 31.82
C SER A 20 -21.72 -5.25 32.60
N THR A 21 -22.82 -5.18 33.32
CA THR A 21 -23.49 -6.32 33.93
C THR A 21 -24.23 -7.13 32.89
N VAL A 22 -23.85 -8.40 32.75
CA VAL A 22 -24.56 -9.38 31.92
C VAL A 22 -25.80 -9.87 32.70
N ASN A 23 -26.99 -9.52 32.26
CA ASN A 23 -28.23 -10.09 32.73
C ASN A 23 -28.53 -11.37 31.94
N ALA A 24 -28.52 -12.50 32.67
CA ALA A 24 -29.03 -13.77 32.16
C ALA A 24 -30.57 -13.77 32.19
N PRO A 25 -31.25 -14.32 31.17
CA PRO A 25 -32.69 -14.54 31.19
C PRO A 25 -33.01 -15.79 31.97
N PRO A 26 -34.21 -15.81 32.66
CA PRO A 26 -34.64 -16.98 33.43
C PRO A 26 -35.09 -18.18 32.55
N ALA A 27 -34.78 -19.35 33.06
CA ALA A 27 -35.29 -20.62 32.53
C ALA A 27 -36.80 -20.75 32.76
N GLY A 28 -37.52 -21.19 31.75
CA GLY A 28 -38.95 -21.49 31.87
C GLY A 28 -39.52 -22.11 30.60
N ASP A 29 -39.47 -23.40 30.52
CA ASP A 29 -40.59 -24.34 30.34
C ASP A 29 -41.15 -24.66 28.98
N LYS A 30 -41.11 -26.00 28.74
CA LYS A 30 -42.05 -26.87 28.00
C LYS A 30 -41.96 -26.82 26.48
N CYS A 31 -41.21 -27.79 26.00
CA CYS A 31 -41.39 -28.35 24.67
C CYS A 31 -42.31 -29.57 24.76
N ASP A 32 -43.56 -29.46 24.28
CA ASP A 32 -44.38 -30.59 23.91
C ASP A 32 -44.00 -31.05 22.50
N GLY A 33 -43.55 -32.25 22.43
CA GLY A 33 -43.42 -33.23 21.39
C GLY A 33 -43.54 -32.78 19.93
N ILE A 34 -42.44 -32.35 19.31
CA ILE A 34 -42.16 -32.56 17.87
C ILE A 34 -40.60 -32.56 17.76
N THR A 35 -40.12 -33.61 17.13
CA THR A 35 -38.72 -33.97 16.90
C THR A 35 -37.89 -32.79 16.50
N CYS A 36 -37.09 -32.25 17.41
CA CYS A 36 -36.03 -31.29 17.07
C CYS A 36 -34.89 -32.05 16.38
N ARG A 37 -34.89 -32.02 15.07
CA ARG A 37 -33.77 -32.46 14.24
C ARG A 37 -32.67 -31.42 14.45
N ALA A 38 -31.61 -31.80 15.12
CA ALA A 38 -30.42 -31.01 15.22
C ALA A 38 -29.88 -30.82 13.79
N VAL A 39 -30.06 -29.64 13.25
CA VAL A 39 -29.29 -29.17 12.10
C VAL A 39 -27.94 -28.84 12.66
N SER A 40 -26.99 -29.72 12.45
CA SER A 40 -25.57 -29.41 12.60
C SER A 40 -25.23 -28.41 11.50
N ASP A 41 -25.35 -27.12 11.80
CA ASP A 41 -24.70 -26.11 11.01
C ASP A 41 -23.20 -26.27 11.26
N THR A 42 -22.60 -27.16 10.49
CA THR A 42 -21.17 -27.15 10.25
C THR A 42 -20.94 -25.89 9.45
N GLU A 43 -20.75 -24.79 10.14
CA GLU A 43 -20.05 -23.66 9.54
C GLU A 43 -18.68 -24.18 9.11
N SER A 44 -18.59 -24.53 7.84
CA SER A 44 -17.35 -24.70 7.16
C SER A 44 -16.68 -23.32 7.19
N ASN A 45 -15.86 -23.10 8.21
CA ASN A 45 -14.87 -22.06 8.25
C ASN A 45 -13.95 -22.32 7.04
N GLN A 46 -14.38 -21.84 5.87
CA GLN A 46 -13.48 -21.67 4.74
C GLN A 46 -12.48 -20.63 5.21
N GLY A 47 -11.34 -21.13 5.67
CA GLY A 47 -10.16 -20.33 5.91
C GLY A 47 -9.88 -19.54 4.63
N GLY A 48 -10.44 -18.35 4.54
CA GLY A 48 -10.09 -17.41 3.50
C GLY A 48 -8.59 -17.19 3.63
N GLN A 49 -7.83 -17.71 2.69
CA GLN A 49 -6.42 -17.44 2.57
C GLN A 49 -6.33 -15.93 2.39
N LEU A 50 -5.99 -15.23 3.47
CA LEU A 50 -5.73 -13.79 3.42
C LEU A 50 -4.61 -13.59 2.41
N THR A 51 -4.94 -13.16 1.21
CA THR A 51 -3.93 -12.74 0.25
C THR A 51 -3.17 -11.60 0.90
N PRO A 52 -1.84 -11.70 1.01
CA PRO A 52 -1.06 -10.67 1.68
C PRO A 52 -1.24 -9.35 0.92
N VAL A 53 -1.74 -8.33 1.61
CA VAL A 53 -1.84 -6.96 1.09
C VAL A 53 -0.47 -6.31 1.25
N ALA A 54 0.00 -5.58 0.25
CA ALA A 54 1.27 -4.87 0.37
C ALA A 54 1.24 -3.84 1.52
N ASP A 55 2.33 -3.72 2.24
CA ASP A 55 2.52 -2.70 3.27
C ASP A 55 2.74 -1.32 2.60
N LYS A 56 3.53 -1.31 1.52
CA LYS A 56 3.86 -0.11 0.75
C LYS A 56 4.24 -0.49 -0.69
N VAL A 57 3.97 0.41 -1.63
CA VAL A 57 4.42 0.32 -3.03
C VAL A 57 5.23 1.56 -3.38
N GLU A 58 6.43 1.37 -3.89
CA GLU A 58 7.29 2.43 -4.41
C GLU A 58 7.26 2.38 -5.94
N VAL A 59 7.03 3.50 -6.60
CA VAL A 59 7.06 3.63 -8.07
C VAL A 59 8.10 4.69 -8.41
N PHE A 60 9.27 4.27 -8.86
CA PHE A 60 10.39 5.16 -9.11
C PHE A 60 10.80 5.17 -10.58
N HIS A 61 10.84 6.37 -11.15
CA HIS A 61 11.44 6.63 -12.43
C HIS A 61 12.90 7.02 -12.24
N PHE A 62 13.82 6.07 -12.48
CA PHE A 62 15.25 6.36 -12.49
C PHE A 62 15.68 6.93 -13.83
N HIS A 63 16.53 7.95 -13.80
CA HIS A 63 17.04 8.63 -14.98
C HIS A 63 18.43 9.19 -14.75
N GLY A 64 19.13 9.57 -15.81
CA GLY A 64 20.37 10.34 -15.74
C GLY A 64 20.11 11.85 -15.77
N THR A 65 21.15 12.62 -15.57
CA THR A 65 21.09 14.10 -15.64
C THR A 65 20.63 14.60 -17.01
N HIS A 66 21.07 13.92 -18.07
CA HIS A 66 20.61 14.19 -19.42
C HIS A 66 19.61 13.13 -19.86
N GLN A 67 18.38 13.57 -20.09
CA GLN A 67 17.29 12.67 -20.48
C GLN A 67 16.91 12.86 -21.94
N TYR A 68 16.67 11.74 -22.64
CA TYR A 68 16.01 11.75 -23.93
C TYR A 68 14.49 11.92 -23.78
N TYR A 69 13.84 12.38 -24.83
CA TYR A 69 12.40 12.59 -24.85
C TYR A 69 11.60 11.37 -24.37
N SER A 70 11.98 10.18 -24.81
CA SER A 70 11.33 8.94 -24.36
C SER A 70 11.44 8.69 -22.85
N CYS A 71 12.60 8.98 -22.26
CA CYS A 71 12.79 8.86 -20.81
C CYS A 71 11.88 9.84 -20.06
N ILE A 72 11.88 11.12 -20.46
CA ILE A 72 10.99 12.13 -19.91
C ILE A 72 9.52 11.69 -20.01
N THR A 73 9.12 11.13 -21.15
CA THR A 73 7.75 10.68 -21.38
C THR A 73 7.37 9.52 -20.46
N VAL A 74 8.24 8.52 -20.29
CA VAL A 74 8.02 7.42 -19.32
C VAL A 74 7.75 7.96 -17.92
N GLY A 75 8.61 8.86 -17.44
CA GLY A 75 8.46 9.45 -16.11
C GLY A 75 7.19 10.27 -15.95
N SER A 76 6.91 11.15 -16.92
CA SER A 76 5.72 12.02 -16.88
C SER A 76 4.41 11.23 -16.92
N LEU A 77 4.34 10.17 -17.72
CA LEU A 77 3.15 9.31 -17.78
C LEU A 77 2.99 8.45 -16.52
N ALA A 78 4.11 8.03 -15.92
CA ALA A 78 4.07 7.33 -14.62
C ALA A 78 3.56 8.25 -13.51
N GLU A 79 4.08 9.48 -13.43
CA GLU A 79 3.61 10.50 -12.50
C GLU A 79 2.12 10.80 -12.70
N LYS A 80 1.70 10.99 -13.96
CA LYS A 80 0.29 11.22 -14.29
C LYS A 80 -0.58 10.05 -13.83
N THR A 81 -0.12 8.81 -14.00
CA THR A 81 -0.86 7.61 -13.58
C THR A 81 -1.10 7.62 -12.07
N VAL A 82 -0.04 7.80 -11.27
CA VAL A 82 -0.18 7.78 -9.81
C VAL A 82 -1.02 8.92 -9.30
N ASN A 83 -0.84 10.13 -9.83
CA ASN A 83 -1.64 11.29 -9.44
C ASN A 83 -3.12 11.18 -9.84
N THR A 84 -3.42 10.48 -10.95
CA THR A 84 -4.80 10.35 -11.45
C THR A 84 -5.58 9.28 -10.70
N TYR A 85 -4.94 8.14 -10.39
CA TYR A 85 -5.66 6.95 -9.92
C TYR A 85 -5.37 6.56 -8.48
N PHE A 86 -4.32 7.11 -7.85
CA PHE A 86 -3.82 6.66 -6.55
C PHE A 86 -3.54 7.81 -5.59
N LYS A 87 -4.36 8.87 -5.70
CA LYS A 87 -4.13 10.07 -4.87
C LYS A 87 -4.23 9.76 -3.37
N ASP A 88 -5.20 8.95 -2.97
CA ASP A 88 -5.40 8.59 -1.56
C ASP A 88 -4.24 7.73 -1.02
N GLU A 89 -3.71 6.83 -1.85
CA GLU A 89 -2.54 6.02 -1.51
C GLU A 89 -1.25 6.85 -1.47
N LEU A 90 -1.12 7.87 -2.32
CA LEU A 90 -0.02 8.84 -2.23
C LEU A 90 -0.12 9.67 -0.95
N ASP A 91 -1.29 10.23 -0.66
CA ASP A 91 -1.53 11.09 0.50
C ASP A 91 -1.32 10.31 1.82
N SER A 92 -1.65 9.02 1.86
CA SER A 92 -1.41 8.14 3.01
C SER A 92 0.00 7.58 3.11
N GLY A 93 0.84 7.75 2.07
CA GLY A 93 2.17 7.13 1.98
C GLY A 93 2.16 5.63 1.66
N LYS A 94 0.99 5.06 1.33
CA LYS A 94 0.85 3.69 0.86
C LYS A 94 1.54 3.48 -0.48
N ILE A 95 1.47 4.50 -1.36
CA ILE A 95 2.29 4.61 -2.56
C ILE A 95 3.28 5.76 -2.37
N VAL A 96 4.51 5.53 -2.81
CA VAL A 96 5.54 6.57 -2.92
C VAL A 96 5.95 6.64 -4.38
N PHE A 97 5.86 7.84 -4.96
CA PHE A 97 6.34 8.11 -6.31
C PHE A 97 7.55 9.05 -6.28
N GLY A 98 8.49 8.86 -7.21
CA GLY A 98 9.61 9.78 -7.37
C GLY A 98 10.33 9.67 -8.70
N HIS A 99 10.87 10.82 -9.16
CA HIS A 99 11.89 10.88 -10.20
C HIS A 99 13.25 10.88 -9.52
N ILE A 100 14.08 9.90 -9.84
CA ILE A 100 15.36 9.66 -9.18
C ILE A 100 16.49 9.84 -10.20
N ASN A 101 17.26 10.90 -10.05
CA ASN A 101 18.49 11.03 -10.84
C ASN A 101 19.56 10.09 -10.26
N GLY A 102 19.79 8.97 -10.95
CA GLY A 102 20.73 7.94 -10.49
C GLY A 102 22.21 8.33 -10.56
N GLU A 103 22.54 9.45 -11.20
CA GLU A 103 23.91 9.97 -11.27
C GLU A 103 24.28 10.85 -10.07
N LEU A 104 23.30 11.25 -9.25
CA LEU A 104 23.55 12.07 -8.07
C LEU A 104 23.98 11.18 -6.89
N PRO A 105 25.05 11.57 -6.16
CA PRO A 105 25.60 10.79 -5.05
C PRO A 105 24.58 10.51 -3.94
N GLU A 106 23.67 11.44 -3.67
CA GLU A 106 22.61 11.28 -2.67
C GLU A 106 21.61 10.17 -2.98
N ASN A 107 21.54 9.72 -4.24
CA ASN A 107 20.67 8.65 -4.68
C ASN A 107 21.37 7.28 -4.78
N SER A 108 22.66 7.20 -4.46
CA SER A 108 23.49 6.00 -4.63
C SER A 108 22.92 4.78 -3.90
N ASP A 109 22.42 4.95 -2.68
CA ASP A 109 21.85 3.87 -1.89
C ASP A 109 20.56 3.34 -2.52
N LEU A 110 19.73 4.23 -3.08
CA LEU A 110 18.51 3.86 -3.76
C LEU A 110 18.80 3.14 -5.08
N VAL A 111 19.78 3.64 -5.85
CA VAL A 111 20.28 2.99 -7.07
C VAL A 111 20.78 1.58 -6.78
N ALA A 112 21.58 1.40 -5.71
CA ALA A 112 22.08 0.09 -5.29
C ALA A 112 20.96 -0.83 -4.83
N LYS A 113 20.01 -0.33 -4.03
CA LYS A 113 18.84 -1.08 -3.54
C LYS A 113 18.03 -1.67 -4.68
N TYR A 114 17.79 -0.87 -5.73
CA TYR A 114 17.03 -1.32 -6.91
C TYR A 114 17.92 -2.06 -7.93
N GLY A 115 19.24 -1.91 -7.88
CA GLY A 115 20.16 -2.49 -8.86
C GLY A 115 20.04 -1.83 -10.23
N VAL A 116 19.78 -0.52 -10.23
CA VAL A 116 19.57 0.26 -11.46
C VAL A 116 20.87 0.40 -12.24
N THR A 117 20.81 0.12 -13.54
CA THR A 117 21.95 0.25 -14.45
C THR A 117 21.70 1.25 -15.58
N SER A 118 20.44 1.63 -15.80
CA SER A 118 20.05 2.56 -16.86
C SER A 118 18.73 3.26 -16.49
N ALA A 119 18.31 4.24 -17.29
CA ALA A 119 17.02 4.88 -17.13
C ALA A 119 15.88 3.86 -17.27
N SER A 120 14.98 3.80 -16.30
CA SER A 120 13.91 2.79 -16.24
C SER A 120 12.84 3.14 -15.19
N LEU A 121 11.67 2.49 -15.32
CA LEU A 121 10.63 2.52 -14.29
C LEU A 121 10.72 1.27 -13.43
N TRP A 122 10.83 1.48 -12.13
CA TRP A 122 10.90 0.41 -11.14
C TRP A 122 9.72 0.46 -10.19
N ILE A 123 9.25 -0.73 -9.81
CA ILE A 123 8.23 -0.89 -8.77
C ILE A 123 8.84 -1.69 -7.63
N GLY A 124 8.80 -1.11 -6.43
CA GLY A 124 9.17 -1.78 -5.18
C GLY A 124 7.91 -2.09 -4.39
N THR A 125 7.74 -3.32 -3.95
CA THR A 125 6.59 -3.76 -3.17
C THR A 125 7.06 -4.34 -1.84
N TYR A 126 6.50 -3.86 -0.74
CA TYR A 126 6.75 -4.40 0.59
C TYR A 126 5.56 -5.24 1.01
N ILE A 127 5.81 -6.48 1.38
CA ILE A 127 4.79 -7.42 1.84
C ILE A 127 5.31 -8.07 3.11
N ASN A 128 4.63 -7.87 4.24
CA ASN A 128 5.05 -8.39 5.55
C ASN A 128 6.52 -8.03 5.88
N GLY A 129 6.92 -6.79 5.56
CA GLY A 129 8.28 -6.30 5.75
C GLY A 129 9.31 -6.80 4.73
N THR A 130 8.95 -7.70 3.83
CA THR A 130 9.84 -8.19 2.76
C THR A 130 9.77 -7.27 1.54
N PHE A 131 10.94 -6.86 1.04
CA PHE A 131 11.06 -6.01 -0.14
C PHE A 131 11.19 -6.83 -1.43
N HIS A 132 10.30 -6.57 -2.37
CA HIS A 132 10.31 -7.11 -3.73
C HIS A 132 10.47 -5.96 -4.71
N LYS A 133 11.25 -6.17 -5.77
CA LYS A 133 11.47 -5.14 -6.80
C LYS A 133 11.35 -5.73 -8.19
N GLU A 134 10.87 -4.92 -9.12
CA GLU A 134 10.79 -5.27 -10.52
C GLU A 134 11.06 -4.06 -11.40
N GLU A 135 11.75 -4.27 -12.50
CA GLU A 135 11.89 -3.28 -13.57
C GLU A 135 10.73 -3.44 -14.56
N ASN A 136 10.00 -2.36 -14.80
CA ASN A 136 8.89 -2.40 -15.75
C ASN A 136 9.32 -1.89 -17.13
N VAL A 137 9.93 -2.77 -17.91
CA VAL A 137 10.40 -2.45 -19.27
C VAL A 137 9.26 -2.25 -20.26
N ASN A 138 8.07 -2.78 -19.98
CA ASN A 138 6.94 -2.71 -20.93
C ASN A 138 6.39 -1.29 -21.09
N VAL A 139 6.62 -0.39 -20.14
CA VAL A 139 6.22 1.01 -20.25
C VAL A 139 6.82 1.72 -21.46
N TRP A 140 8.04 1.33 -21.87
CA TRP A 140 8.72 1.91 -23.03
C TRP A 140 7.98 1.71 -24.35
N TYR A 141 7.25 0.60 -24.47
CA TYR A 141 6.47 0.28 -25.68
C TYR A 141 5.11 0.98 -25.70
N LYS A 142 4.75 1.70 -24.63
CA LYS A 142 3.44 2.33 -24.46
C LYS A 142 3.48 3.86 -24.51
N ILE A 143 4.65 4.46 -24.59
CA ILE A 143 4.82 5.93 -24.53
C ILE A 143 4.12 6.67 -25.69
N SER A 144 3.82 5.99 -26.80
CA SER A 144 3.11 6.58 -27.94
C SER A 144 1.59 6.67 -27.76
N ASN A 145 1.04 5.99 -26.74
CA ASN A 145 -0.39 5.98 -26.43
C ASN A 145 -0.59 6.19 -24.92
N GLU A 146 -0.87 7.43 -24.55
CA GLU A 146 -1.07 7.81 -23.15
C GLU A 146 -2.14 6.95 -22.45
N ALA A 147 -3.31 6.76 -23.09
CA ALA A 147 -4.40 6.00 -22.47
C ALA A 147 -4.00 4.55 -22.18
N ASP A 148 -3.30 3.90 -23.11
CA ASP A 148 -2.79 2.53 -22.91
C ASP A 148 -1.72 2.50 -21.82
N TYR A 149 -0.81 3.48 -21.78
CA TYR A 149 0.20 3.59 -20.74
C TYR A 149 -0.43 3.69 -19.34
N LEU A 150 -1.37 4.65 -19.16
CA LEU A 150 -2.00 4.89 -17.88
C LEU A 150 -2.79 3.66 -17.40
N GLN A 151 -3.55 3.01 -18.27
CA GLN A 151 -4.33 1.82 -17.90
C GLN A 151 -3.42 0.63 -17.58
N TYR A 152 -2.36 0.44 -18.33
CA TYR A 152 -1.38 -0.61 -18.09
C TYR A 152 -0.71 -0.44 -16.72
N LEU A 153 -0.12 0.73 -16.46
CA LEU A 153 0.60 0.97 -15.21
C LEU A 153 -0.34 0.96 -14.00
N LYS A 154 -1.56 1.50 -14.15
CA LYS A 154 -2.62 1.39 -13.14
C LYS A 154 -2.86 -0.06 -12.75
N GLY A 155 -3.07 -0.95 -13.73
CA GLY A 155 -3.32 -2.37 -13.48
C GLY A 155 -2.16 -3.07 -12.76
N ILE A 156 -0.92 -2.71 -13.08
CA ILE A 156 0.27 -3.23 -12.37
C ILE A 156 0.28 -2.77 -10.91
N ILE A 157 0.12 -1.47 -10.67
CA ILE A 157 0.12 -0.92 -9.30
C ILE A 157 -1.01 -1.53 -8.46
N GLU A 158 -2.21 -1.68 -9.01
CA GLU A 158 -3.33 -2.34 -8.31
C GLU A 158 -3.02 -3.79 -7.90
N LYS A 159 -2.32 -4.55 -8.76
CA LYS A 159 -1.86 -5.89 -8.41
C LYS A 159 -0.87 -5.84 -7.26
N ARG A 160 0.10 -4.93 -7.31
CA ARG A 160 1.13 -4.80 -6.26
C ARG A 160 0.51 -4.39 -4.92
N LEU A 161 -0.45 -3.47 -4.92
CA LEU A 161 -1.20 -3.11 -3.70
C LEU A 161 -1.92 -4.32 -3.07
N LYS A 162 -2.38 -5.25 -3.90
CA LYS A 162 -3.00 -6.51 -3.45
C LYS A 162 -1.98 -7.61 -3.11
N GLY A 163 -0.69 -7.32 -3.12
CA GLY A 163 0.37 -8.29 -2.82
C GLY A 163 0.63 -9.32 -3.93
N VAL A 164 0.09 -9.12 -5.12
CA VAL A 164 0.34 -9.99 -6.28
C VAL A 164 1.60 -9.52 -7.01
N LEU A 165 2.61 -10.38 -7.13
CA LEU A 165 3.94 -10.06 -7.68
C LEU A 165 4.16 -10.54 -9.13
N GLU A 166 3.16 -11.15 -9.75
CA GLU A 166 3.22 -11.66 -11.13
C GLU A 166 2.66 -10.65 -12.14
#